data_37e5e477c30a72282d91025f21761986
#
_entry.id   37e5e477c30a72282d91025f21761986
#
_cell.length_a   1.000
_cell.length_b   1.000
_cell.length_c   1.000
_cell.angle_alpha   90.00
_cell.angle_beta   90.00
_cell.angle_gamma   90.00
#
_symmetry.space_group_name_H-M   'P 1'
#
loop_
_entity.id
_entity.type
_entity.pdbx_description
1 polymer ?
#
loop_
_entity_poly.entity_id
_entity_poly.type
_entity_poly.pdbx_seq_one_letter_code
_entity_poly.pdbx_strand_id
1 'polypeptide(L)'
;MPEQKLVNNAAGRMVPTEINGKEAIPYKGVAKHRPEGRKAAPRLSTVIDYPDSGDKTVPDIKAALKAAGLRDGMTVSTHHHLRNGDFVANAVFDAAAELGVKDLMWFPSASFPIHAPIIGHMKNGVVHHIEGSMNGPLGRYCSEGHMRGMGVLRSHGGRYRAVQDADVHIDIAVIAAPTADPFGNAHGLTGPAACGLLGFALADSEYADRVIVVTDNLIDFPCVPWQIQGNNVDYVTTMDAI
;
A
#
# COMPACT_ATOMS: atom_id res chain seq x y z
N MET A 1 15.78 14.43 -19.27
CA MET A 1 15.37 13.03 -19.04
C MET A 1 16.13 12.19 -20.05
N PRO A 2 16.64 10.99 -19.70
CA PRO A 2 17.23 10.11 -20.71
C PRO A 2 16.19 9.82 -21.79
N GLU A 3 16.64 9.71 -23.02
CA GLU A 3 15.79 9.42 -24.17
C GLU A 3 15.15 8.03 -23.98
N GLN A 4 13.83 8.01 -23.80
CA GLN A 4 13.11 6.75 -23.60
C GLN A 4 12.98 5.99 -24.91
N LYS A 5 13.42 4.76 -24.95
CA LYS A 5 13.21 3.85 -26.09
C LYS A 5 11.73 3.51 -26.18
N LEU A 6 11.10 3.85 -27.30
CA LEU A 6 9.70 3.57 -27.58
C LEU A 6 9.57 2.45 -28.59
N VAL A 7 8.55 1.62 -28.42
CA VAL A 7 8.19 0.53 -29.34
C VAL A 7 6.68 0.50 -29.60
N ASN A 8 6.25 0.01 -30.73
CA ASN A 8 4.84 -0.20 -31.01
C ASN A 8 4.30 -1.39 -30.20
N ASN A 9 3.16 -1.19 -29.55
CA ASN A 9 2.39 -2.29 -28.98
C ASN A 9 1.36 -2.84 -29.98
N ALA A 10 0.68 -3.93 -29.62
CA ALA A 10 -0.31 -4.57 -30.50
C ALA A 10 -1.57 -3.72 -30.80
N ALA A 11 -1.75 -2.59 -30.09
CA ALA A 11 -2.78 -1.59 -30.39
C ALA A 11 -2.29 -0.44 -31.30
N GLY A 12 -1.07 -0.55 -31.84
CA GLY A 12 -0.47 0.46 -32.72
C GLY A 12 -0.02 1.73 -32.00
N ARG A 13 0.20 1.68 -30.68
CA ARG A 13 0.63 2.82 -29.88
C ARG A 13 2.10 2.69 -29.52
N MET A 14 2.81 3.83 -29.62
CA MET A 14 4.17 3.92 -29.11
C MET A 14 4.17 3.91 -27.59
N VAL A 15 4.86 2.97 -26.98
CA VAL A 15 4.95 2.79 -25.54
C VAL A 15 6.42 2.63 -25.13
N PRO A 16 6.80 3.08 -23.91
CA PRO A 16 8.16 2.91 -23.41
C PRO A 16 8.46 1.44 -23.13
N THR A 17 9.72 1.05 -23.26
CA THR A 17 10.22 -0.28 -22.90
C THR A 17 10.71 -0.35 -21.46
N GLU A 18 10.75 0.76 -20.77
CA GLU A 18 11.12 0.87 -19.36
C GLU A 18 10.21 1.87 -18.66
N ILE A 19 9.75 1.54 -17.46
CA ILE A 19 8.93 2.40 -16.60
C ILE A 19 9.50 2.35 -15.19
N ASN A 20 9.89 3.51 -14.64
CA ASN A 20 10.44 3.63 -13.28
C ASN A 20 11.58 2.65 -12.97
N GLY A 21 12.51 2.48 -13.94
CA GLY A 21 13.65 1.58 -13.80
C GLY A 21 13.34 0.09 -13.99
N LYS A 22 12.10 -0.26 -14.32
CA LYS A 22 11.68 -1.64 -14.59
C LYS A 22 11.39 -1.84 -16.06
N GLU A 23 11.77 -3.01 -16.60
CA GLU A 23 11.40 -3.41 -17.97
C GLU A 23 9.87 -3.47 -18.10
N ALA A 24 9.35 -2.81 -19.14
CA ALA A 24 7.93 -2.82 -19.48
C ALA A 24 7.70 -3.70 -20.72
N ILE A 25 6.86 -4.72 -20.56
CA ILE A 25 6.49 -5.62 -21.66
C ILE A 25 5.33 -4.99 -22.45
N PRO A 26 5.53 -4.60 -23.71
CA PRO A 26 4.49 -4.02 -24.52
C PRO A 26 3.32 -4.96 -24.72
N TYR A 27 2.10 -4.41 -24.70
CA TYR A 27 0.88 -5.18 -24.95
C TYR A 27 0.94 -5.92 -26.27
N LYS A 28 0.81 -7.25 -26.22
CA LYS A 28 0.93 -8.17 -27.37
C LYS A 28 -0.42 -8.55 -28.01
N GLY A 29 -1.53 -8.03 -27.49
CA GLY A 29 -2.88 -8.36 -27.93
C GLY A 29 -3.67 -9.19 -26.90
N VAL A 30 -4.99 -9.24 -27.09
CA VAL A 30 -5.90 -10.02 -26.22
C VAL A 30 -5.48 -11.47 -26.18
N ALA A 31 -5.49 -12.09 -25.01
CA ALA A 31 -5.12 -13.48 -24.75
C ALA A 31 -3.68 -13.88 -25.15
N LYS A 32 -2.81 -12.92 -25.51
CA LYS A 32 -1.40 -13.17 -25.81
C LYS A 32 -0.47 -13.09 -24.60
N HIS A 33 -0.93 -12.50 -23.51
CA HIS A 33 -0.20 -12.49 -22.25
C HIS A 33 -0.75 -13.61 -21.36
N ARG A 34 0.12 -14.55 -21.01
CA ARG A 34 -0.20 -15.58 -20.01
C ARG A 34 0.67 -15.33 -18.78
N PRO A 35 0.08 -15.30 -17.59
CA PRO A 35 0.86 -15.25 -16.36
C PRO A 35 1.77 -16.46 -16.25
N GLU A 36 3.00 -16.25 -15.82
CA GLU A 36 3.94 -17.34 -15.51
C GLU A 36 3.58 -18.09 -14.22
N GLY A 37 2.64 -17.53 -13.45
CA GLY A 37 2.22 -18.06 -12.16
C GLY A 37 2.80 -17.27 -11.00
N ARG A 38 2.50 -17.75 -9.81
CA ARG A 38 2.88 -17.12 -8.55
C ARG A 38 4.38 -17.25 -8.30
N LYS A 39 5.07 -16.13 -8.08
CA LYS A 39 6.51 -16.08 -7.80
C LYS A 39 6.84 -15.66 -6.36
N ALA A 40 5.95 -14.87 -5.73
CA ALA A 40 6.09 -14.52 -4.33
C ALA A 40 5.47 -15.60 -3.43
N ALA A 41 6.02 -15.77 -2.26
CA ALA A 41 5.45 -16.60 -1.19
C ALA A 41 4.92 -15.71 -0.06
N PRO A 42 3.78 -16.05 0.57
CA PRO A 42 3.37 -15.38 1.80
C PRO A 42 4.41 -15.64 2.88
N ARG A 43 4.60 -14.69 3.77
CA ARG A 43 5.40 -14.93 4.97
C ARG A 43 4.64 -15.84 5.95
N LEU A 44 5.37 -16.51 6.82
CA LEU A 44 4.79 -17.48 7.75
C LEU A 44 4.39 -16.86 9.10
N SER A 45 5.02 -15.75 9.49
CA SER A 45 4.78 -15.08 10.76
C SER A 45 5.33 -13.65 10.72
N THR A 46 5.13 -12.91 11.82
CA THR A 46 5.78 -11.61 12.01
C THR A 46 7.31 -11.75 11.94
N VAL A 47 7.96 -10.70 11.45
CA VAL A 47 9.43 -10.65 11.30
C VAL A 47 10.12 -9.95 12.47
N ILE A 48 9.36 -9.50 13.46
CA ILE A 48 9.85 -9.02 14.74
C ILE A 48 9.85 -10.16 15.77
N ASP A 49 10.68 -10.05 16.80
CA ASP A 49 10.58 -10.92 17.95
C ASP A 49 9.21 -10.75 18.59
N TYR A 50 8.54 -11.85 18.85
CA TYR A 50 7.20 -11.82 19.42
C TYR A 50 7.30 -11.30 20.86
N PRO A 51 6.59 -10.24 21.26
CA PRO A 51 6.64 -9.73 22.63
C PRO A 51 6.19 -10.80 23.63
N ASP A 52 6.81 -10.86 24.81
CA ASP A 52 6.43 -11.82 25.86
C ASP A 52 4.95 -11.72 26.24
N SER A 53 4.40 -10.49 26.22
CA SER A 53 2.98 -10.22 26.42
C SER A 53 2.11 -10.58 25.23
N GLY A 54 2.69 -10.72 24.03
CA GLY A 54 1.98 -10.81 22.77
C GLY A 54 1.42 -9.48 22.25
N ASP A 55 1.51 -8.40 23.02
CA ASP A 55 1.01 -7.07 22.69
C ASP A 55 1.96 -6.38 21.69
N LYS A 56 1.41 -5.99 20.53
CA LYS A 56 2.13 -5.34 19.42
C LYS A 56 1.82 -3.86 19.29
N THR A 57 1.15 -3.28 20.29
CA THR A 57 0.75 -1.88 20.24
C THR A 57 1.94 -0.94 20.32
N VAL A 58 1.90 0.12 19.52
CA VAL A 58 2.85 1.22 19.54
C VAL A 58 2.10 2.55 19.61
N PRO A 59 2.75 3.63 20.10
CA PRO A 59 2.04 4.87 20.43
C PRO A 59 1.33 5.55 19.26
N ASP A 60 1.94 5.52 18.07
CA ASP A 60 1.44 6.22 16.90
C ASP A 60 2.00 5.64 15.59
N ILE A 61 1.50 6.13 14.46
CA ILE A 61 1.95 5.73 13.11
C ILE A 61 3.44 6.01 12.91
N LYS A 62 3.95 7.11 13.42
CA LYS A 62 5.38 7.46 13.28
C LYS A 62 6.27 6.47 14.01
N ALA A 63 5.89 6.08 15.23
CA ALA A 63 6.59 5.04 15.98
C ALA A 63 6.52 3.69 15.26
N ALA A 64 5.36 3.34 14.71
CA ALA A 64 5.17 2.10 13.94
C ALA A 64 6.07 2.08 12.68
N LEU A 65 6.08 3.15 11.89
CA LEU A 65 6.90 3.26 10.67
C LEU A 65 8.40 3.21 10.99
N LYS A 66 8.83 3.89 12.07
CA LYS A 66 10.22 3.82 12.54
C LYS A 66 10.60 2.41 12.98
N ALA A 67 9.75 1.74 13.75
CA ALA A 67 9.96 0.37 14.20
C ALA A 67 9.96 -0.63 13.04
N ALA A 68 9.11 -0.40 12.03
CA ALA A 68 9.08 -1.18 10.79
C ALA A 68 10.31 -0.95 9.89
N GLY A 69 11.18 0.02 10.23
CA GLY A 69 12.41 0.31 9.50
C GLY A 69 12.20 1.09 8.20
N LEU A 70 11.21 1.99 8.17
CA LEU A 70 10.95 2.84 7.01
C LEU A 70 12.22 3.62 6.59
N ARG A 71 12.55 3.57 5.29
CA ARG A 71 13.70 4.26 4.69
C ARG A 71 13.40 4.67 3.25
N ASP A 72 14.30 5.49 2.70
CA ASP A 72 14.20 5.98 1.33
C ASP A 72 14.03 4.85 0.30
N GLY A 73 13.21 5.11 -0.71
CA GLY A 73 12.99 4.22 -1.84
C GLY A 73 12.06 3.03 -1.58
N MET A 74 11.60 2.85 -0.34
CA MET A 74 10.68 1.74 -0.02
C MET A 74 9.31 1.89 -0.68
N THR A 75 8.67 0.75 -0.88
CA THR A 75 7.26 0.65 -1.29
C THR A 75 6.37 0.61 -0.05
N VAL A 76 5.51 1.61 0.08
CA VAL A 76 4.50 1.66 1.13
C VAL A 76 3.13 1.41 0.53
N SER A 77 2.48 0.34 0.96
CA SER A 77 1.11 0.01 0.60
C SER A 77 0.16 0.59 1.63
N THR A 78 -0.94 1.18 1.16
CA THR A 78 -2.09 1.53 1.98
C THR A 78 -3.36 1.00 1.35
N HIS A 79 -4.34 0.69 2.16
CA HIS A 79 -5.62 0.19 1.67
C HIS A 79 -6.76 1.07 2.17
N HIS A 80 -7.44 1.73 1.25
CA HIS A 80 -8.70 2.38 1.57
C HIS A 80 -9.81 1.32 1.58
N HIS A 81 -10.60 1.29 2.61
CA HIS A 81 -11.77 0.43 2.75
C HIS A 81 -13.07 1.22 2.80
N LEU A 82 -13.00 2.50 3.11
CA LEU A 82 -14.14 3.42 3.04
C LEU A 82 -14.33 3.94 1.62
N ARG A 83 -15.60 4.15 1.23
CA ARG A 83 -15.98 4.52 -0.14
C ARG A 83 -15.26 5.77 -0.68
N ASN A 84 -14.97 6.73 0.18
CA ASN A 84 -14.31 7.99 -0.18
C ASN A 84 -12.84 8.05 0.24
N GLY A 85 -12.26 6.92 0.62
CA GLY A 85 -10.92 6.83 1.19
C GLY A 85 -10.93 6.98 2.73
N ASP A 86 -9.77 6.89 3.32
CA ASP A 86 -9.50 7.05 4.74
C ASP A 86 -8.38 8.06 4.99
N PHE A 87 -8.16 8.44 6.24
CA PHE A 87 -7.10 9.38 6.62
C PHE A 87 -5.74 8.72 6.85
N VAL A 88 -5.67 7.40 6.91
CA VAL A 88 -4.45 6.67 7.27
C VAL A 88 -3.32 6.95 6.29
N ALA A 89 -3.60 6.99 4.97
CA ALA A 89 -2.58 7.29 3.98
C ALA A 89 -1.98 8.69 4.17
N ASN A 90 -2.78 9.70 4.51
CA ASN A 90 -2.29 11.05 4.79
C ASN A 90 -1.36 11.03 6.00
N ALA A 91 -1.80 10.41 7.13
CA ALA A 91 -1.01 10.31 8.35
C ALA A 91 0.31 9.53 8.15
N VAL A 92 0.31 8.50 7.30
CA VAL A 92 1.52 7.74 6.93
C VAL A 92 2.54 8.64 6.23
N PHE A 93 2.14 9.45 5.26
CA PHE A 93 3.09 10.30 4.53
C PHE A 93 3.46 11.56 5.29
N ASP A 94 2.60 12.08 6.18
CA ASP A 94 2.96 13.11 7.15
C ASP A 94 4.07 12.59 8.09
N ALA A 95 3.89 11.40 8.66
CA ALA A 95 4.89 10.76 9.52
C ALA A 95 6.20 10.44 8.76
N ALA A 96 6.11 9.96 7.52
CA ALA A 96 7.29 9.72 6.68
C ALA A 96 8.08 11.01 6.40
N ALA A 97 7.37 12.12 6.13
CA ALA A 97 7.99 13.43 5.97
C ALA A 97 8.70 13.91 7.24
N GLU A 98 8.08 13.73 8.41
CA GLU A 98 8.69 14.06 9.70
C GLU A 98 9.92 13.19 10.03
N LEU A 99 9.95 11.95 9.55
CA LEU A 99 11.12 11.07 9.64
C LEU A 99 12.22 11.43 8.64
N GLY A 100 11.96 12.37 7.71
CA GLY A 100 12.90 12.80 6.69
C GLY A 100 13.06 11.85 5.51
N VAL A 101 12.18 10.85 5.40
CA VAL A 101 12.23 9.82 4.35
C VAL A 101 11.81 10.38 3.00
N LYS A 102 12.43 9.88 1.93
CA LYS A 102 12.28 10.34 0.55
C LYS A 102 12.05 9.18 -0.43
N ASP A 103 11.59 9.55 -1.61
CA ASP A 103 11.51 8.67 -2.79
C ASP A 103 10.66 7.41 -2.61
N LEU A 104 9.67 7.45 -1.73
CA LEU A 104 8.76 6.33 -1.51
C LEU A 104 7.89 6.05 -2.74
N MET A 105 7.68 4.79 -3.06
CA MET A 105 6.60 4.37 -3.95
C MET A 105 5.33 4.17 -3.13
N TRP A 106 4.26 4.86 -3.50
CA TRP A 106 2.95 4.60 -2.90
C TRP A 106 2.18 3.57 -3.71
N PHE A 107 1.79 2.48 -3.05
CA PHE A 107 1.04 1.37 -3.65
C PHE A 107 -0.37 1.25 -3.04
N PRO A 108 -1.29 2.21 -3.30
CA PRO A 108 -2.64 2.16 -2.77
C PRO A 108 -3.51 1.18 -3.54
N SER A 109 -4.63 0.75 -2.95
CA SER A 109 -5.73 0.16 -3.71
C SER A 109 -6.38 1.20 -4.63
N ALA A 110 -6.63 2.41 -4.12
CA ALA A 110 -6.98 3.60 -4.89
C ALA A 110 -6.71 4.87 -4.08
N SER A 111 -6.53 5.99 -4.79
CA SER A 111 -6.57 7.31 -4.17
C SER A 111 -7.91 8.00 -4.43
N PHE A 112 -8.30 8.90 -3.54
CA PHE A 112 -9.54 9.66 -3.58
C PHE A 112 -9.29 11.14 -3.28
N PRO A 113 -10.27 12.04 -3.45
CA PRO A 113 -10.10 13.46 -3.14
C PRO A 113 -9.57 13.77 -1.74
N ILE A 114 -9.90 12.93 -0.74
CA ILE A 114 -9.41 13.06 0.64
C ILE A 114 -7.88 12.94 0.73
N HIS A 115 -7.24 12.26 -0.23
CA HIS A 115 -5.80 12.09 -0.30
C HIS A 115 -5.07 13.24 -1.02
N ALA A 116 -5.77 14.32 -1.38
CA ALA A 116 -5.17 15.48 -2.04
C ALA A 116 -3.93 16.07 -1.31
N PRO A 117 -3.84 16.06 0.04
CA PRO A 117 -2.65 16.51 0.76
C PRO A 117 -1.37 15.79 0.33
N ILE A 118 -1.44 14.52 -0.11
CA ILE A 118 -0.28 13.73 -0.56
C ILE A 118 0.42 14.36 -1.78
N ILE A 119 -0.26 15.20 -2.54
CA ILE A 119 0.38 16.00 -3.61
C ILE A 119 1.51 16.88 -3.04
N GLY A 120 1.36 17.41 -1.83
CA GLY A 120 2.43 18.13 -1.13
C GLY A 120 3.66 17.24 -0.91
N HIS A 121 3.46 16.01 -0.47
CA HIS A 121 4.52 15.03 -0.27
C HIS A 121 5.20 14.62 -1.58
N MET A 122 4.47 14.56 -2.70
CA MET A 122 5.06 14.35 -4.03
C MET A 122 5.95 15.52 -4.46
N LYS A 123 5.50 16.77 -4.25
CA LYS A 123 6.27 17.97 -4.56
C LYS A 123 7.55 18.06 -3.73
N ASN A 124 7.50 17.65 -2.47
CA ASN A 124 8.62 17.68 -1.53
C ASN A 124 9.53 16.44 -1.63
N GLY A 125 9.22 15.48 -2.53
CA GLY A 125 10.04 14.32 -2.81
C GLY A 125 9.93 13.19 -1.77
N VAL A 126 8.93 13.21 -0.88
CA VAL A 126 8.62 12.09 0.02
C VAL A 126 8.04 10.94 -0.79
N VAL A 127 7.10 11.22 -1.69
CA VAL A 127 6.50 10.24 -2.60
C VAL A 127 7.00 10.48 -4.02
N HIS A 128 7.64 9.46 -4.59
CA HIS A 128 8.20 9.51 -5.95
C HIS A 128 7.11 9.28 -7.02
N HIS A 129 6.30 8.24 -6.86
CA HIS A 129 5.22 7.88 -7.77
C HIS A 129 4.18 6.99 -7.11
N ILE A 130 3.08 6.76 -7.83
CA ILE A 130 1.98 5.89 -7.42
C ILE A 130 1.86 4.73 -8.42
N GLU A 131 1.70 3.51 -7.89
CA GLU A 131 1.21 2.36 -8.65
C GLU A 131 -0.12 1.88 -8.05
N GLY A 132 -1.22 2.05 -8.77
CA GLY A 132 -2.55 1.72 -8.28
C GLY A 132 -3.64 2.46 -9.03
N SER A 133 -4.84 2.54 -8.49
CA SER A 133 -5.89 3.38 -9.04
C SER A 133 -5.75 4.82 -8.53
N MET A 134 -5.83 5.78 -9.45
CA MET A 134 -5.64 7.20 -9.14
C MET A 134 -6.88 7.99 -9.53
N ASN A 135 -7.55 8.60 -8.56
CA ASN A 135 -8.78 9.37 -8.74
C ASN A 135 -8.62 10.80 -8.25
N GLY A 136 -9.49 11.68 -8.72
CA GLY A 136 -9.58 13.06 -8.26
C GLY A 136 -8.30 13.88 -8.49
N PRO A 137 -7.90 14.72 -7.52
CA PRO A 137 -6.76 15.62 -7.66
C PRO A 137 -5.43 14.89 -7.96
N LEU A 138 -5.19 13.74 -7.34
CA LEU A 138 -3.99 12.93 -7.56
C LEU A 138 -3.93 12.37 -8.99
N GLY A 139 -5.05 11.87 -9.50
CA GLY A 139 -5.13 11.42 -10.89
C GLY A 139 -4.85 12.55 -11.89
N ARG A 140 -5.36 13.75 -11.61
CA ARG A 140 -5.06 14.95 -12.42
C ARG A 140 -3.58 15.30 -12.35
N TYR A 141 -3.00 15.39 -11.17
CA TYR A 141 -1.59 15.68 -10.94
C TYR A 141 -0.67 14.72 -11.71
N CYS A 142 -0.99 13.42 -11.70
CA CYS A 142 -0.28 12.42 -12.50
C CYS A 142 -0.45 12.65 -14.01
N SER A 143 -1.69 12.87 -14.49
CA SER A 143 -2.00 13.00 -15.91
C SER A 143 -1.39 14.26 -16.53
N GLU A 144 -1.18 15.30 -15.75
CA GLU A 144 -0.52 16.55 -16.13
C GLU A 144 1.02 16.42 -16.12
N GLY A 145 1.57 15.26 -15.75
CA GLY A 145 3.01 15.00 -15.79
C GLY A 145 3.81 15.64 -14.65
N HIS A 146 3.17 15.95 -13.55
CA HIS A 146 3.81 16.60 -12.41
C HIS A 146 4.54 15.64 -11.47
N MET A 147 4.28 14.33 -11.54
CA MET A 147 4.99 13.34 -10.76
C MET A 147 6.42 13.14 -11.23
N ARG A 148 7.34 12.86 -10.32
CA ARG A 148 8.75 12.57 -10.62
C ARG A 148 8.90 11.25 -11.37
N GLY A 149 8.16 10.22 -10.95
CA GLY A 149 8.06 8.94 -11.66
C GLY A 149 6.77 8.84 -12.46
N MET A 150 6.64 7.80 -13.24
CA MET A 150 5.44 7.52 -14.03
C MET A 150 4.39 6.81 -13.17
N GLY A 151 3.15 7.29 -13.20
CA GLY A 151 2.02 6.60 -12.57
C GLY A 151 1.69 5.30 -13.30
N VAL A 152 1.49 4.21 -12.56
CA VAL A 152 1.10 2.92 -13.13
C VAL A 152 -0.31 2.57 -12.67
N LEU A 153 -1.27 2.56 -13.61
CA LEU A 153 -2.63 2.14 -13.32
C LEU A 153 -2.72 0.61 -13.28
N ARG A 154 -3.35 0.11 -12.21
CA ARG A 154 -3.60 -1.32 -12.06
C ARG A 154 -5.10 -1.57 -11.87
N SER A 155 -5.63 -2.59 -12.53
CA SER A 155 -6.97 -3.09 -12.24
C SER A 155 -7.01 -3.78 -10.86
N HIS A 156 -8.21 -4.01 -10.32
CA HIS A 156 -8.36 -4.69 -9.03
C HIS A 156 -7.61 -6.03 -8.97
N GLY A 157 -7.90 -6.94 -9.89
CA GLY A 157 -7.18 -8.22 -9.96
C GLY A 157 -5.70 -8.07 -10.32
N GLY A 158 -5.37 -7.07 -11.15
CA GLY A 158 -3.98 -6.77 -11.54
C GLY A 158 -3.12 -6.29 -10.37
N ARG A 159 -3.70 -5.53 -9.42
CA ARG A 159 -2.98 -5.09 -8.22
C ARG A 159 -2.68 -6.28 -7.30
N TYR A 160 -3.68 -7.09 -7.01
CA TYR A 160 -3.52 -8.29 -6.17
C TYR A 160 -2.47 -9.23 -6.79
N ARG A 161 -2.62 -9.47 -8.09
CA ARG A 161 -1.69 -10.32 -8.83
C ARG A 161 -0.28 -9.78 -8.87
N ALA A 162 -0.07 -8.47 -9.00
CA ALA A 162 1.26 -7.87 -9.03
C ALA A 162 2.10 -8.21 -7.79
N VAL A 163 1.46 -8.31 -6.63
CA VAL A 163 2.10 -8.75 -5.40
C VAL A 163 2.43 -10.24 -5.46
N GLN A 164 1.52 -11.09 -5.92
CA GLN A 164 1.71 -12.53 -6.01
C GLN A 164 2.74 -12.95 -7.08
N ASP A 165 2.79 -12.22 -8.19
CA ASP A 165 3.76 -12.46 -9.27
C ASP A 165 5.14 -11.83 -8.97
N ALA A 166 5.28 -11.13 -7.85
CA ALA A 166 6.47 -10.35 -7.46
C ALA A 166 6.82 -9.20 -8.44
N ASP A 167 5.84 -8.70 -9.20
CA ASP A 167 6.00 -7.48 -10.00
C ASP A 167 6.16 -6.25 -9.10
N VAL A 168 5.47 -6.27 -7.95
CA VAL A 168 5.57 -5.27 -6.90
C VAL A 168 5.90 -5.98 -5.59
N HIS A 169 6.99 -5.56 -4.96
CA HIS A 169 7.34 -5.93 -3.60
C HIS A 169 6.85 -4.84 -2.66
N ILE A 170 6.20 -5.21 -1.57
CA ILE A 170 5.74 -4.29 -0.53
C ILE A 170 6.68 -4.39 0.66
N ASP A 171 7.41 -3.31 0.94
CA ASP A 171 8.28 -3.24 2.12
C ASP A 171 7.45 -3.06 3.40
N ILE A 172 6.48 -2.13 3.37
CA ILE A 172 5.59 -1.86 4.51
C ILE A 172 4.15 -1.75 4.03
N ALA A 173 3.28 -2.60 4.56
CA ALA A 173 1.84 -2.48 4.40
C ALA A 173 1.23 -1.80 5.63
N VAL A 174 0.48 -0.72 5.41
CA VAL A 174 -0.29 -0.05 6.47
C VAL A 174 -1.77 -0.26 6.20
N ILE A 175 -2.41 -1.00 7.07
CA ILE A 175 -3.78 -1.45 6.93
C ILE A 175 -4.68 -0.68 7.89
N ALA A 176 -5.57 0.12 7.34
CA ALA A 176 -6.64 0.73 8.10
C ALA A 176 -7.72 -0.32 8.39
N ALA A 177 -7.92 -0.68 9.64
CA ALA A 177 -8.88 -1.69 10.06
C ALA A 177 -9.88 -1.11 11.07
N PRO A 178 -11.20 -1.15 10.78
CA PRO A 178 -12.24 -0.63 11.69
C PRO A 178 -12.26 -1.23 13.08
N THR A 179 -11.73 -2.42 13.25
CA THR A 179 -11.58 -3.06 14.57
C THR A 179 -10.33 -3.94 14.56
N ALA A 180 -9.54 -3.85 15.62
CA ALA A 180 -8.37 -4.69 15.85
C ALA A 180 -8.16 -5.00 17.32
N ASP A 181 -7.35 -6.02 17.62
CA ASP A 181 -6.86 -6.29 18.97
C ASP A 181 -5.34 -6.03 19.08
N PRO A 182 -4.78 -5.96 20.31
CA PRO A 182 -3.36 -5.71 20.53
C PRO A 182 -2.43 -6.77 19.92
N PHE A 183 -2.94 -7.94 19.56
CA PHE A 183 -2.17 -9.04 18.95
C PHE A 183 -2.15 -8.96 17.42
N GLY A 184 -2.88 -7.98 16.84
CA GLY A 184 -2.90 -7.70 15.41
C GLY A 184 -4.01 -8.42 14.65
N ASN A 185 -4.90 -9.19 15.30
CA ASN A 185 -6.09 -9.67 14.61
C ASN A 185 -7.00 -8.48 14.30
N ALA A 186 -7.53 -8.43 13.07
CA ALA A 186 -8.32 -7.28 12.65
C ALA A 186 -9.41 -7.65 11.65
N HIS A 187 -10.45 -6.83 11.59
CA HIS A 187 -11.54 -6.96 10.61
C HIS A 187 -12.23 -5.62 10.32
N GLY A 188 -13.02 -5.59 9.25
CA GLY A 188 -13.83 -4.45 8.87
C GLY A 188 -15.30 -4.52 9.27
N LEU A 189 -15.72 -5.50 10.07
CA LEU A 189 -17.15 -5.83 10.28
C LEU A 189 -17.86 -4.94 11.30
N THR A 190 -17.12 -4.45 12.29
CA THR A 190 -17.63 -3.62 13.41
C THR A 190 -16.75 -2.41 13.61
N GLY A 191 -17.13 -1.54 14.54
CA GLY A 191 -16.42 -0.30 14.83
C GLY A 191 -17.03 0.91 14.11
N PRO A 192 -16.58 2.14 14.46
CA PRO A 192 -17.12 3.37 13.88
C PRO A 192 -16.98 3.44 12.36
N ALA A 193 -15.88 2.93 11.83
CA ALA A 193 -15.56 2.91 10.40
C ALA A 193 -15.89 1.57 9.72
N ALA A 194 -16.85 0.79 10.24
CA ALA A 194 -17.21 -0.52 9.69
C ALA A 194 -17.48 -0.45 8.18
N CYS A 195 -16.83 -1.33 7.40
CA CYS A 195 -16.83 -1.31 5.95
C CYS A 195 -17.10 -2.67 5.29
N GLY A 196 -17.12 -3.75 6.08
CA GLY A 196 -17.24 -5.12 5.61
C GLY A 196 -15.88 -5.80 5.38
N LEU A 197 -15.66 -6.35 4.19
CA LEU A 197 -14.42 -7.07 3.87
C LEU A 197 -13.27 -6.11 3.57
N LEU A 198 -12.09 -6.42 4.11
CA LEU A 198 -10.89 -5.59 3.93
C LEU A 198 -10.18 -5.79 2.56
N GLY A 199 -10.69 -6.68 1.70
CA GLY A 199 -10.29 -6.76 0.29
C GLY A 199 -8.79 -6.93 0.06
N PHE A 200 -8.15 -5.91 -0.51
CA PHE A 200 -6.72 -5.94 -0.86
C PHE A 200 -5.78 -6.04 0.33
N ALA A 201 -6.21 -5.61 1.53
CA ALA A 201 -5.43 -5.74 2.75
C ALA A 201 -5.05 -7.19 3.06
N LEU A 202 -5.84 -8.17 2.58
CA LEU A 202 -5.52 -9.59 2.73
C LEU A 202 -4.19 -9.93 2.06
N ALA A 203 -4.03 -9.58 0.76
CA ALA A 203 -2.77 -9.81 0.07
C ALA A 203 -1.62 -8.99 0.67
N ASP A 204 -1.88 -7.73 0.99
CA ASP A 204 -0.85 -6.85 1.55
C ASP A 204 -0.33 -7.42 2.89
N SER A 205 -1.22 -7.96 3.76
CA SER A 205 -0.82 -8.57 5.01
C SER A 205 -0.05 -9.89 4.85
N GLU A 206 -0.30 -10.63 3.77
CA GLU A 206 0.36 -11.90 3.52
C GLU A 206 1.75 -11.75 2.88
N TYR A 207 1.96 -10.71 2.06
CA TYR A 207 3.13 -10.62 1.19
C TYR A 207 4.08 -9.46 1.52
N ALA A 208 3.69 -8.49 2.35
CA ALA A 208 4.59 -7.41 2.74
C ALA A 208 5.66 -7.88 3.74
N ASP A 209 6.83 -7.23 3.71
CA ASP A 209 7.90 -7.52 4.68
C ASP A 209 7.51 -7.10 6.11
N ARG A 210 6.77 -6.00 6.24
CA ARG A 210 6.25 -5.48 7.50
C ARG A 210 4.78 -5.11 7.35
N VAL A 211 4.00 -5.36 8.39
CA VAL A 211 2.57 -5.02 8.42
C VAL A 211 2.24 -4.23 9.68
N ILE A 212 1.63 -3.07 9.46
CA ILE A 212 1.13 -2.19 10.51
C ILE A 212 -0.40 -2.15 10.37
N VAL A 213 -1.11 -2.44 11.45
CA VAL A 213 -2.56 -2.22 11.55
C VAL A 213 -2.82 -0.90 12.26
N VAL A 214 -3.65 -0.05 11.66
CA VAL A 214 -4.14 1.20 12.24
C VAL A 214 -5.64 1.07 12.45
N THR A 215 -6.13 1.34 13.66
CA THR A 215 -7.54 1.21 14.00
C THR A 215 -8.06 2.40 14.81
N ASP A 216 -9.34 2.69 14.67
CA ASP A 216 -10.10 3.62 15.54
C ASP A 216 -10.94 2.87 16.60
N ASN A 217 -10.83 1.55 16.67
CA ASN A 217 -11.53 0.70 17.62
C ASN A 217 -10.65 -0.48 18.07
N LEU A 218 -9.75 -0.21 19.01
CA LEU A 218 -8.94 -1.26 19.63
C LEU A 218 -9.79 -1.96 20.71
N ILE A 219 -9.97 -3.27 20.57
CA ILE A 219 -10.72 -4.10 21.51
C ILE A 219 -9.82 -5.11 22.22
N ASP A 220 -10.32 -5.69 23.30
CA ASP A 220 -9.62 -6.79 23.96
C ASP A 220 -9.48 -8.01 23.04
N PHE A 221 -8.38 -8.74 23.20
CA PHE A 221 -8.19 -10.02 22.53
C PHE A 221 -9.22 -11.07 23.01
N PRO A 222 -9.81 -11.87 22.11
CA PRO A 222 -9.53 -11.97 20.68
C PRO A 222 -10.50 -11.15 19.82
N CYS A 223 -9.97 -10.45 18.81
CA CYS A 223 -10.77 -9.85 17.74
C CYS A 223 -11.24 -10.93 16.76
N VAL A 224 -12.47 -11.40 16.90
CA VAL A 224 -13.07 -12.45 16.06
C VAL A 224 -14.40 -12.01 15.47
N PRO A 225 -14.75 -12.45 14.25
CA PRO A 225 -13.91 -13.20 13.30
C PRO A 225 -12.83 -12.28 12.70
N TRP A 226 -11.60 -12.76 12.58
CA TRP A 226 -10.54 -11.97 11.94
C TRP A 226 -10.59 -12.12 10.40
N GLN A 227 -10.18 -11.06 9.72
CA GLN A 227 -9.89 -11.03 8.29
C GLN A 227 -8.38 -10.89 8.06
N ILE A 228 -7.70 -10.14 8.91
CA ILE A 228 -6.25 -10.08 9.01
C ILE A 228 -5.84 -10.89 10.23
N GLN A 229 -4.93 -11.83 10.03
CA GLN A 229 -4.41 -12.68 11.10
C GLN A 229 -3.28 -11.95 11.85
N GLY A 230 -3.33 -11.98 13.17
CA GLY A 230 -2.33 -11.33 13.99
C GLY A 230 -0.90 -11.79 13.74
N ASN A 231 -0.70 -13.06 13.36
CA ASN A 231 0.63 -13.58 13.01
C ASN A 231 1.22 -12.97 11.73
N ASN A 232 0.43 -12.24 10.94
CA ASN A 232 0.90 -11.48 9.80
C ASN A 232 1.15 -9.99 10.13
N VAL A 233 0.85 -9.56 11.36
CA VAL A 233 0.94 -8.15 11.79
C VAL A 233 2.13 -7.97 12.70
N ASP A 234 2.95 -6.97 12.42
CA ASP A 234 4.12 -6.64 13.23
C ASP A 234 3.78 -5.59 14.30
N TYR A 235 2.99 -4.58 13.95
CA TYR A 235 2.64 -3.47 14.84
C TYR A 235 1.18 -3.11 14.74
N VAL A 236 0.62 -2.64 15.85
CA VAL A 236 -0.75 -2.11 15.95
C VAL A 236 -0.68 -0.71 16.52
N THR A 237 -1.43 0.22 15.95
CA THR A 237 -1.57 1.57 16.52
C THR A 237 -2.98 2.10 16.32
N THR A 238 -3.33 3.13 17.07
CA THR A 238 -4.65 3.76 17.03
C THR A 238 -4.61 5.14 16.42
N MET A 239 -5.73 5.55 15.84
CA MET A 239 -6.07 6.92 15.47
C MET A 239 -7.44 7.25 16.02
N ASP A 240 -7.74 8.55 16.23
CA ASP A 240 -9.08 9.00 16.68
C ASP A 240 -10.16 8.66 15.65
N ALA A 241 -9.82 8.67 14.38
CA ALA A 241 -10.64 8.22 13.25
C ALA A 241 -9.76 7.78 12.09
N ILE A 242 -10.13 6.68 11.45
CA ILE A 242 -9.46 6.18 10.25
C ILE A 242 -10.12 6.61 8.96
#